data_9c5bf47102872aaaf59040479ad8f339
#
_entry.id   9c5bf47102872aaaf59040479ad8f339
#
_cell.length_a   1.000
_cell.length_b   1.000
_cell.length_c   1.000
_cell.angle_alpha   90.00
_cell.angle_beta   90.00
_cell.angle_gamma   90.00
#
_symmetry.space_group_name_H-M   'P 1'
#
loop_
_entity.id
_entity.type
_entity.pdbx_description
1 polymer ?
#
loop_
_entity_poly.entity_id
_entity_poly.type
_entity_poly.pdbx_seq_one_letter_code
_entity_poly.pdbx_strand_id
1 'polypeptide(L)'
;MKIHFFNDAPHTPFTLFCSGFGILPQAFNPKKPLAMVYDYRDFSNADEICALAQNAHTLIAWSMGVAFASRILYTPTYTPTKVIAINGTPLGIDTQYGIHPKLFRRTIQYFDRKSFIQGCFG
;
A
#
# COMPACT_ATOMS: atom_id res chain seq x y z
N MET A 1 -3.45 9.47 -4.80
CA MET A 1 -2.28 8.68 -4.30
C MET A 1 -1.02 9.15 -4.99
N LYS A 2 0.13 8.83 -4.43
CA LYS A 2 1.44 9.12 -5.06
C LYS A 2 2.12 7.84 -5.49
N ILE A 3 2.90 7.93 -6.55
CA ILE A 3 3.72 6.83 -7.06
C ILE A 3 5.17 7.28 -7.06
N HIS A 4 6.07 6.41 -6.60
CA HIS A 4 7.51 6.61 -6.69
C HIS A 4 8.14 5.42 -7.39
N PHE A 5 8.98 5.68 -8.37
CA PHE A 5 9.66 4.66 -9.16
C PHE A 5 11.12 4.52 -8.73
N PHE A 6 11.56 3.30 -8.53
CA PHE A 6 12.94 2.93 -8.24
C PHE A 6 13.50 2.06 -9.37
N ASN A 7 14.78 2.26 -9.72
CA ASN A 7 15.57 1.36 -10.57
C ASN A 7 14.87 1.02 -11.91
N ASP A 8 14.59 2.04 -12.71
CA ASP A 8 13.99 1.93 -14.05
C ASP A 8 12.57 1.33 -14.10
N ALA A 9 11.87 1.18 -12.98
CA ALA A 9 10.44 0.89 -13.04
C ALA A 9 9.70 2.09 -13.69
N PRO A 10 8.69 1.85 -14.51
CA PRO A 10 8.08 0.58 -14.90
C PRO A 10 8.60 0.00 -16.23
N HIS A 11 9.74 0.46 -16.77
CA HIS A 11 10.26 0.11 -18.10
C HIS A 11 10.83 -1.33 -18.20
N THR A 12 11.05 -1.97 -17.06
CA THR A 12 11.50 -3.37 -16.95
C THR A 12 10.50 -4.15 -16.09
N PRO A 13 10.54 -5.49 -16.05
CA PRO A 13 9.73 -6.26 -15.11
C PRO A 13 9.93 -5.74 -13.69
N PHE A 14 8.87 -5.31 -13.04
CA PHE A 14 8.93 -4.61 -11.76
C PHE A 14 7.94 -5.19 -10.73
N THR A 15 8.19 -4.83 -9.49
CA THR A 15 7.27 -5.08 -8.37
C THR A 15 6.43 -3.83 -8.11
N LEU A 16 5.12 -3.98 -8.00
CA LEU A 16 4.24 -2.95 -7.44
C LEU A 16 4.15 -3.15 -5.94
N PHE A 17 4.50 -2.12 -5.18
CA PHE A 17 4.43 -2.12 -3.72
C PHE A 17 3.38 -1.12 -3.23
N CYS A 18 2.31 -1.61 -2.64
CA CYS A 18 1.30 -0.81 -1.96
C CYS A 18 1.70 -0.67 -0.49
N SER A 19 2.18 0.50 -0.10
CA SER A 19 2.75 0.73 1.22
C SER A 19 1.71 0.86 2.33
N GLY A 20 2.18 0.83 3.58
CA GLY A 20 1.38 1.12 4.77
C GLY A 20 1.21 2.62 5.03
N PHE A 21 0.46 2.94 6.08
CA PHE A 21 0.23 4.32 6.51
C PHE A 21 1.54 5.02 6.92
N GLY A 22 1.71 6.25 6.44
CA GLY A 22 2.82 7.12 6.86
C GLY A 22 4.21 6.71 6.35
N ILE A 23 4.28 5.69 5.50
CA ILE A 23 5.55 5.21 4.94
C ILE A 23 5.88 5.99 3.67
N LEU A 24 7.10 6.53 3.63
CA LEU A 24 7.62 7.33 2.54
C LEU A 24 8.70 6.59 1.74
N PRO A 25 8.89 6.91 0.45
CA PRO A 25 9.89 6.26 -0.40
C PRO A 25 11.32 6.32 0.15
N GLN A 26 11.65 7.38 0.89
CA GLN A 26 12.99 7.56 1.49
C GLN A 26 13.37 6.47 2.52
N ALA A 27 12.39 5.73 3.03
CA ALA A 27 12.63 4.60 3.94
C ALA A 27 13.14 3.34 3.20
N PHE A 28 13.16 3.35 1.86
CA PHE A 28 13.48 2.18 1.05
C PHE A 28 14.69 2.42 0.15
N ASN A 29 15.45 1.37 -0.04
CA ASN A 29 16.54 1.32 -1.02
C ASN A 29 16.50 -0.04 -1.74
N PRO A 30 15.48 -0.29 -2.58
CA PRO A 30 15.34 -1.55 -3.28
C PRO A 30 16.46 -1.70 -4.31
N LYS A 31 16.94 -2.94 -4.48
CA LYS A 31 17.96 -3.26 -5.51
C LYS A 31 17.35 -3.67 -6.84
N LYS A 32 16.05 -3.88 -6.90
CA LYS A 32 15.31 -4.29 -8.11
C LYS A 32 14.28 -3.24 -8.49
N PRO A 33 13.82 -3.21 -9.74
CA PRO A 33 12.78 -2.29 -10.20
C PRO A 33 11.51 -2.41 -9.33
N LEU A 34 11.08 -1.28 -8.77
CA LEU A 34 9.93 -1.22 -7.86
C LEU A 34 9.17 0.08 -8.07
N ALA A 35 7.86 -0.02 -8.23
CA ALA A 35 6.93 1.11 -8.19
C ALA A 35 6.21 1.09 -6.84
N MET A 36 6.35 2.15 -6.05
CA MET A 36 5.74 2.27 -4.72
C MET A 36 4.55 3.19 -4.76
N VAL A 37 3.39 2.69 -4.38
CA VAL A 37 2.17 3.49 -4.14
C VAL A 37 2.11 3.86 -2.66
N TYR A 38 1.90 5.14 -2.39
CA TYR A 38 1.82 5.68 -1.05
C TYR A 38 0.94 6.93 -1.00
N ASP A 39 0.68 7.47 0.18
CA ASP A 39 -0.14 8.68 0.39
C ASP A 39 -1.56 8.54 -0.18
N TYR A 40 -2.38 7.72 0.49
CA TYR A 40 -3.75 7.39 0.05
C TYR A 40 -4.80 8.46 0.35
N ARG A 41 -4.43 9.76 0.42
CA ARG A 41 -5.36 10.86 0.71
C ARG A 41 -6.19 11.28 -0.50
N ASP A 42 -5.72 11.01 -1.69
CA ASP A 42 -6.38 11.35 -2.95
C ASP A 42 -6.39 10.13 -3.88
N PHE A 43 -7.56 9.76 -4.38
CA PHE A 43 -7.79 8.62 -5.25
C PHE A 43 -8.06 9.00 -6.72
N SER A 44 -7.86 10.27 -7.09
CA SER A 44 -8.14 10.77 -8.44
C SER A 44 -7.35 10.05 -9.55
N ASN A 45 -6.20 9.46 -9.21
CA ASN A 45 -5.35 8.70 -10.13
C ASN A 45 -5.45 7.17 -9.96
N ALA A 46 -6.58 6.68 -9.46
CA ALA A 46 -6.77 5.23 -9.25
C ALA A 46 -6.65 4.44 -10.57
N ASP A 47 -7.17 4.96 -11.68
CA ASP A 47 -7.09 4.31 -13.00
C ASP A 47 -5.64 4.19 -13.49
N GLU A 48 -4.82 5.21 -13.27
CA GLU A 48 -3.38 5.17 -13.58
C GLU A 48 -2.68 4.04 -12.80
N ILE A 49 -3.00 3.89 -11.52
CA ILE A 49 -2.42 2.84 -10.68
C ILE A 49 -2.93 1.46 -11.10
N CYS A 50 -4.20 1.34 -11.46
CA CYS A 50 -4.74 0.10 -12.00
C CYS A 50 -4.03 -0.31 -13.30
N ALA A 51 -3.80 0.64 -14.22
CA ALA A 51 -3.07 0.40 -15.45
C ALA A 51 -1.60 -0.01 -15.18
N LEU A 52 -0.96 0.65 -14.22
CA LEU A 52 0.39 0.30 -13.78
C LEU A 52 0.43 -1.12 -13.19
N ALA A 53 -0.55 -1.47 -12.36
CA ALA A 53 -0.66 -2.77 -11.73
C ALA A 53 -0.75 -3.91 -12.75
N GLN A 54 -1.47 -3.72 -13.86
CA GLN A 54 -1.61 -4.73 -14.92
C GLN A 54 -0.26 -5.16 -15.54
N ASN A 55 0.75 -4.30 -15.47
CA ASN A 55 2.08 -4.56 -15.99
C ASN A 55 3.07 -5.06 -14.92
N ALA A 56 2.68 -5.06 -13.67
CA ALA A 56 3.53 -5.51 -12.58
C ALA A 56 3.61 -7.05 -12.54
N HIS A 57 4.83 -7.59 -12.45
CA HIS A 57 5.06 -9.03 -12.29
C HIS A 57 4.69 -9.51 -10.86
N THR A 58 5.03 -8.73 -9.87
CA THR A 58 4.77 -9.04 -8.46
C THR A 58 4.03 -7.90 -7.80
N LEU A 59 3.03 -8.22 -7.00
CA LEU A 59 2.37 -7.28 -6.10
C LEU A 59 2.76 -7.58 -4.67
N ILE A 60 3.26 -6.57 -3.97
CA ILE A 60 3.47 -6.61 -2.52
C ILE A 60 2.55 -5.56 -1.88
N ALA A 61 1.79 -5.95 -0.89
CA ALA A 61 0.92 -5.04 -0.15
C ALA A 61 1.18 -5.15 1.35
N TRP A 62 1.30 -4.03 2.04
CA TRP A 62 1.59 -3.99 3.46
C TRP A 62 0.59 -3.12 4.21
N SER A 63 0.07 -3.63 5.33
CA SER A 63 -0.83 -2.90 6.23
C SER A 63 -2.05 -2.32 5.48
N MET A 64 -2.28 -1.02 5.50
CA MET A 64 -3.34 -0.34 4.76
C MET A 64 -3.27 -0.59 3.24
N GLY A 65 -2.08 -0.81 2.71
CA GLY A 65 -1.88 -1.16 1.30
C GLY A 65 -2.55 -2.47 0.91
N VAL A 66 -2.80 -3.40 1.85
CA VAL A 66 -3.55 -4.63 1.59
C VAL A 66 -5.00 -4.33 1.23
N ALA A 67 -5.66 -3.46 1.98
CA ALA A 67 -7.04 -3.05 1.69
C ALA A 67 -7.15 -2.32 0.35
N PHE A 68 -6.17 -1.48 0.03
CA PHE A 68 -6.10 -0.80 -1.25
C PHE A 68 -5.85 -1.79 -2.41
N ALA A 69 -4.85 -2.65 -2.30
CA ALA A 69 -4.51 -3.65 -3.30
C ALA A 69 -5.67 -4.62 -3.59
N SER A 70 -6.43 -4.99 -2.56
CA SER A 70 -7.61 -5.85 -2.71
C SER A 70 -8.67 -5.22 -3.62
N ARG A 71 -8.82 -3.91 -3.59
CA ARG A 71 -9.75 -3.18 -4.47
C ARG A 71 -9.25 -3.14 -5.91
N ILE A 72 -7.94 -2.97 -6.12
CA ILE A 72 -7.32 -3.01 -7.45
C ILE A 72 -7.44 -4.40 -8.06
N LEU A 73 -7.15 -5.45 -7.26
CA LEU A 73 -7.15 -6.83 -7.71
C LEU A 73 -8.56 -7.39 -8.00
N TYR A 74 -9.60 -6.73 -7.53
CA TYR A 74 -10.96 -7.14 -7.81
C TYR A 74 -11.39 -6.87 -9.26
N THR A 75 -10.49 -6.41 -10.10
CA THR A 75 -10.74 -6.28 -11.54
C THR A 75 -10.42 -7.60 -12.26
N PRO A 76 -11.32 -8.13 -13.11
CA PRO A 76 -11.14 -9.44 -13.77
C PRO A 76 -9.91 -9.53 -14.67
N THR A 77 -9.29 -8.41 -14.98
CA THR A 77 -8.20 -8.28 -15.96
C THR A 77 -6.81 -8.29 -15.35
N TYR A 78 -6.68 -8.25 -14.01
CA TYR A 78 -5.37 -8.22 -13.36
C TYR A 78 -5.04 -9.53 -12.67
N THR A 79 -4.02 -10.19 -13.16
CA THR A 79 -3.47 -11.43 -12.58
C THR A 79 -1.96 -11.31 -12.44
N PRO A 80 -1.45 -10.76 -11.33
CA PRO A 80 -0.01 -10.75 -11.09
C PRO A 80 0.50 -12.19 -10.94
N THR A 81 1.73 -12.46 -11.35
CA THR A 81 2.35 -13.77 -11.19
C THR A 81 2.54 -14.15 -9.73
N LYS A 82 2.74 -13.14 -8.86
CA LYS A 82 2.94 -13.33 -7.44
C LYS A 82 2.28 -12.20 -6.63
N VAL A 83 1.57 -12.58 -5.58
CA VAL A 83 0.97 -11.64 -4.61
C VAL A 83 1.48 -11.95 -3.21
N ILE A 84 1.94 -10.92 -2.49
CA ILE A 84 2.40 -11.01 -1.11
C ILE A 84 1.65 -9.96 -0.30
N ALA A 85 0.86 -10.40 0.67
CA ALA A 85 0.18 -9.53 1.64
C ALA A 85 0.86 -9.64 3.00
N ILE A 86 1.18 -8.50 3.62
CA ILE A 86 1.90 -8.43 4.89
C ILE A 86 1.10 -7.59 5.88
N ASN A 87 0.78 -8.16 7.04
CA ASN A 87 0.18 -7.47 8.18
C ASN A 87 -0.98 -6.54 7.83
N GLY A 88 -1.90 -7.01 7.00
CA GLY A 88 -3.07 -6.24 6.58
C GLY A 88 -4.28 -7.11 6.35
N THR A 89 -5.43 -6.47 6.18
CA THR A 89 -6.70 -7.10 5.86
C THR A 89 -7.33 -6.44 4.64
N PRO A 90 -8.00 -7.19 3.75
CA PRO A 90 -8.70 -6.63 2.60
C PRO A 90 -9.78 -5.61 2.96
N LEU A 91 -10.37 -5.72 4.14
CA LEU A 91 -11.48 -4.85 4.58
C LEU A 91 -11.01 -3.52 5.19
N GLY A 92 -9.72 -3.43 5.60
CA GLY A 92 -9.15 -2.22 6.20
C GLY A 92 -9.82 -1.84 7.51
N ILE A 93 -10.83 -0.99 7.48
CA ILE A 93 -11.63 -0.58 8.65
C ILE A 93 -12.92 -1.38 8.65
N ASP A 94 -13.06 -2.28 9.61
CA ASP A 94 -14.19 -3.19 9.71
C ASP A 94 -14.39 -3.65 11.15
N THR A 95 -15.62 -3.96 11.54
CA THR A 95 -15.95 -4.35 12.92
C THR A 95 -15.52 -5.76 13.29
N GLN A 96 -15.32 -6.62 12.30
CA GLN A 96 -15.07 -8.06 12.53
C GLN A 96 -13.71 -8.51 11.97
N TYR A 97 -13.32 -8.04 10.79
CA TYR A 97 -12.16 -8.54 10.06
C TYR A 97 -11.12 -7.45 9.73
N GLY A 98 -11.25 -6.27 10.33
CA GLY A 98 -10.36 -5.15 10.11
C GLY A 98 -10.02 -4.39 11.39
N ILE A 99 -9.52 -3.16 11.21
CA ILE A 99 -9.34 -2.23 12.33
C ILE A 99 -10.71 -1.73 12.76
N HIS A 100 -11.08 -1.97 14.01
CA HIS A 100 -12.39 -1.56 14.51
C HIS A 100 -12.62 -0.05 14.35
N PRO A 101 -13.76 0.42 13.80
CA PRO A 101 -13.99 1.83 13.48
C PRO A 101 -13.84 2.79 14.68
N LYS A 102 -14.18 2.35 15.89
CA LYS A 102 -13.97 3.13 17.12
C LYS A 102 -12.48 3.34 17.41
N LEU A 103 -11.67 2.28 17.24
CA LEU A 103 -10.23 2.36 17.44
C LEU A 103 -9.59 3.28 16.39
N PHE A 104 -9.97 3.13 15.13
CA PHE A 104 -9.47 3.97 14.03
C PHE A 104 -9.79 5.46 14.27
N ARG A 105 -11.04 5.81 14.63
CA ARG A 105 -11.43 7.19 14.98
C ARG A 105 -10.63 7.75 16.16
N ARG A 106 -10.45 6.95 17.21
CA ARG A 106 -9.64 7.36 18.37
C ARG A 106 -8.19 7.59 17.99
N THR A 107 -7.61 6.74 17.13
CA THR A 107 -6.24 6.89 16.64
C THR A 107 -6.08 8.21 15.86
N ILE A 108 -7.01 8.53 14.94
CA ILE A 108 -6.97 9.81 14.20
C ILE A 108 -7.08 11.00 15.14
N GLN A 109 -8.01 10.94 16.10
CA GLN A 109 -8.28 12.05 17.01
C GLN A 109 -7.10 12.37 17.94
N TYR A 110 -6.37 11.34 18.37
CA TYR A 110 -5.29 11.46 19.35
C TYR A 110 -3.92 11.07 18.78
N PHE A 111 -3.77 11.11 17.45
CA PHE A 111 -2.52 10.73 16.81
C PHE A 111 -1.39 11.67 17.24
N ASP A 112 -0.41 11.11 17.92
CA ASP A 112 0.86 11.77 18.21
C ASP A 112 2.01 11.00 17.57
N ARG A 113 2.78 11.70 16.74
CA ARG A 113 3.87 11.10 15.97
C ARG A 113 4.94 10.49 16.88
N LYS A 114 5.28 11.14 17.99
CA LYS A 114 6.32 10.65 18.91
C LYS A 114 5.89 9.34 19.57
N SER A 115 4.67 9.33 20.11
CA SER A 115 4.10 8.12 20.74
C SER A 115 3.93 6.98 19.73
N PHE A 116 3.56 7.30 18.48
CA PHE A 116 3.44 6.29 17.42
C PHE A 116 4.80 5.66 17.09
N ILE A 117 5.85 6.47 16.89
CA ILE A 117 7.21 5.99 16.60
C ILE A 117 7.73 5.15 17.78
N GLN A 118 7.52 5.62 19.00
CA GLN A 118 7.94 4.88 20.19
C GLN A 118 7.21 3.55 20.33
N GLY A 119 5.91 3.49 20.03
CA GLY A 119 5.14 2.25 20.05
C GLY A 119 5.54 1.25 18.97
N CYS A 120 6.02 1.71 17.81
CA CYS A 120 6.44 0.85 16.71
C CYS A 120 7.89 0.35 16.83
N PHE A 121 8.77 1.14 17.40
CA PHE A 121 10.23 0.89 17.35
C PHE A 121 10.91 0.85 18.74
N GLY A 122 10.14 0.96 19.77
CA GLY A 122 10.62 0.89 21.16
C GLY A 122 11.22 2.18 21.65
#